data_f6544c9c3819662b2efbaceebd26d048
#
_entry.id   f6544c9c3819662b2efbaceebd26d048
#
_cell.length_a   1.000
_cell.length_b   1.000
_cell.length_c   1.000
_cell.angle_alpha   90.00
_cell.angle_beta   90.00
_cell.angle_gamma   90.00
#
_symmetry.space_group_name_H-M   'P 1'
#
loop_
_entity.id
_entity.type
_entity.pdbx_description
1 polymer ?
#
loop_
_entity_poly.entity_id
_entity_poly.type
_entity_poly.pdbx_seq_one_letter_code
_entity_poly.pdbx_strand_id
1 'polypeptide(L)'
;MPTRNHLFYGLTNSVCSQCLSKVEAKVLFRDGQVYLSKHCLIHGAEEVLIADDIEYYQKMQGYIKPGDMPLTFNTPIRYGCPYDCGLCPDHEQHSCLSLIEVSDRCNLACSICYADSGPDAVSATTHTPRRHRSLEEIEFLIDAVVANEGEAQVVQLSGGEPTIHPQFFEIVALTKRKPIKHLMINTNGIRIAQDLAFVEKLSQYKPGIEIYLQFDSFEAGVLMELRGSDLRSVREAAIAHLNQFNLSTTLVVTLKKGLNDHEIGKIIDYALAQPCIRGVTFQPIQAAGRLEGYDARRDRYPLTAVRRAILEQTSHFKPEDIVPVPCHPDALAMAYALKVNGKMIPLTGLINPDEFVNVMPNSVLYEQDESLKQKLFDLFSTSHSPRSAATSLKQLLCCLPLVPVPDTLDYENIFRIMIVQFMDAYNFDVKSVKRSCIHIVHPDGRLIPFETYNLFYREGSAGQAKLKDVQQVNAP
;
A
#
# COMPACT_ATOMS: atom_id res chain seq x y z
N MET A 1 41.90 8.36 -18.79
CA MET A 1 41.23 8.47 -17.46
C MET A 1 40.09 7.49 -17.47
N PRO A 2 39.87 6.70 -16.40
CA PRO A 2 38.70 5.83 -16.36
C PRO A 2 37.43 6.70 -16.37
N THR A 3 36.62 6.54 -17.39
CA THR A 3 35.30 7.19 -17.48
C THR A 3 34.40 6.59 -16.39
N ARG A 4 33.64 7.43 -15.69
CA ARG A 4 32.62 6.92 -14.75
C ARG A 4 31.58 6.13 -15.56
N ASN A 5 31.25 4.95 -15.10
CA ASN A 5 30.20 4.12 -15.69
C ASN A 5 28.79 4.46 -15.16
N HIS A 6 28.64 5.54 -14.38
CA HIS A 6 27.36 5.98 -13.81
C HIS A 6 27.26 7.49 -13.72
N LEU A 7 26.04 8.00 -13.75
CA LEU A 7 25.70 9.39 -13.44
C LEU A 7 25.27 9.46 -11.97
N PHE A 8 25.86 10.38 -11.21
CA PHE A 8 25.38 10.73 -9.88
C PHE A 8 24.14 11.61 -10.01
N TYR A 9 23.02 11.19 -9.39
CA TYR A 9 21.77 11.94 -9.43
C TYR A 9 21.51 12.72 -8.13
N GLY A 10 21.70 12.10 -6.95
CA GLY A 10 21.45 12.78 -5.69
C GLY A 10 21.94 12.00 -4.47
N LEU A 11 21.81 12.65 -3.31
CA LEU A 11 22.09 12.09 -1.99
C LEU A 11 20.79 11.87 -1.21
N THR A 12 20.78 10.83 -0.39
CA THR A 12 19.75 10.58 0.61
C THR A 12 20.35 9.91 1.84
N ASN A 13 19.55 9.72 2.89
CA ASN A 13 19.90 8.89 4.04
C ASN A 13 19.15 7.56 3.94
N SER A 14 19.87 6.48 4.21
CA SER A 14 19.37 5.11 4.21
C SER A 14 19.76 4.40 5.51
N VAL A 15 19.55 3.10 5.56
CA VAL A 15 20.09 2.23 6.61
C VAL A 15 20.93 1.12 5.99
N CYS A 16 21.93 0.64 6.73
CA CYS A 16 22.64 -0.58 6.37
C CYS A 16 21.70 -1.77 6.42
N SER A 17 21.67 -2.63 5.39
CA SER A 17 20.77 -3.78 5.36
C SER A 17 21.04 -4.84 6.44
N GLN A 18 22.23 -4.82 7.05
CA GLN A 18 22.64 -5.80 8.06
C GLN A 18 22.49 -5.30 9.49
N CYS A 19 23.01 -4.09 9.82
CA CYS A 19 22.98 -3.58 11.20
C CYS A 19 21.97 -2.46 11.42
N LEU A 20 21.23 -2.06 10.40
CA LEU A 20 20.20 -1.00 10.42
C LEU A 20 20.72 0.36 10.95
N SER A 21 22.03 0.57 10.99
CA SER A 21 22.61 1.87 11.28
C SER A 21 22.34 2.82 10.13
N LYS A 22 21.99 4.07 10.45
CA LYS A 22 21.80 5.13 9.46
C LYS A 22 23.09 5.38 8.69
N VAL A 23 23.01 5.42 7.38
CA VAL A 23 24.13 5.65 6.46
C VAL A 23 23.72 6.64 5.37
N GLU A 24 24.70 7.37 4.84
CA GLU A 24 24.50 8.15 3.62
C GLU A 24 24.39 7.21 2.43
N ALA A 25 23.53 7.56 1.47
CA ALA A 25 23.32 6.83 0.24
C ALA A 25 23.31 7.76 -0.98
N LYS A 26 23.76 7.22 -2.11
CA LYS A 26 23.80 7.90 -3.41
C LYS A 26 22.78 7.25 -4.33
N VAL A 27 22.01 8.08 -5.02
CA VAL A 27 21.19 7.65 -6.16
C VAL A 27 22.04 7.78 -7.42
N LEU A 28 22.19 6.68 -8.14
CA LEU A 28 23.04 6.56 -9.31
C LEU A 28 22.22 6.07 -10.51
N PHE A 29 22.46 6.67 -11.69
CA PHE A 29 21.92 6.20 -12.96
C PHE A 29 23.01 5.45 -13.74
N ARG A 30 22.69 4.26 -14.19
CA ARG A 30 23.56 3.39 -14.96
C ARG A 30 22.75 2.46 -15.85
N ASP A 31 23.07 2.39 -17.13
CA ASP A 31 22.48 1.46 -18.11
C ASP A 31 20.93 1.49 -18.13
N GLY A 32 20.34 2.69 -18.08
CA GLY A 32 18.88 2.88 -18.07
C GLY A 32 18.20 2.59 -16.72
N GLN A 33 18.97 2.26 -15.70
CA GLN A 33 18.49 1.84 -14.38
C GLN A 33 18.94 2.79 -13.27
N VAL A 34 18.19 2.77 -12.15
CA VAL A 34 18.44 3.59 -10.96
C VAL A 34 18.86 2.71 -9.81
N TYR A 35 19.99 3.03 -9.21
CA TYR A 35 20.57 2.30 -8.08
C TYR A 35 20.68 3.18 -6.85
N LEU A 36 20.43 2.57 -5.68
CA LEU A 36 20.78 3.14 -4.38
C LEU A 36 22.11 2.50 -3.93
N SER A 37 23.15 3.32 -3.85
CA SER A 37 24.50 2.89 -3.43
C SER A 37 24.82 3.50 -2.08
N LYS A 38 25.15 2.66 -1.10
CA LYS A 38 25.42 3.05 0.28
C LYS A 38 26.66 2.34 0.84
N HIS A 39 27.25 2.93 1.87
CA HIS A 39 28.44 2.40 2.51
C HIS A 39 28.28 2.41 4.04
N CYS A 40 28.38 1.24 4.63
CA CYS A 40 28.44 1.07 6.07
C CYS A 40 29.89 0.87 6.51
N LEU A 41 30.33 1.57 7.56
CA LEU A 41 31.71 1.45 8.07
C LEU A 41 32.05 0.03 8.55
N ILE A 42 31.02 -0.74 8.97
CA ILE A 42 31.18 -2.11 9.48
C ILE A 42 31.03 -3.15 8.36
N HIS A 43 30.03 -2.95 7.46
CA HIS A 43 29.62 -3.98 6.49
C HIS A 43 30.02 -3.65 5.05
N GLY A 44 30.68 -2.51 4.83
CA GLY A 44 31.18 -2.11 3.52
C GLY A 44 30.11 -1.53 2.59
N ALA A 45 30.41 -1.62 1.28
CA ALA A 45 29.57 -1.08 0.23
C ALA A 45 28.42 -2.02 -0.12
N GLU A 46 27.26 -1.43 -0.37
CA GLU A 46 26.07 -2.12 -0.85
C GLU A 46 25.39 -1.30 -1.95
N GLU A 47 24.92 -1.97 -2.99
CA GLU A 47 24.16 -1.36 -4.08
C GLU A 47 22.92 -2.20 -4.37
N VAL A 48 21.78 -1.54 -4.62
CA VAL A 48 20.52 -2.19 -4.93
C VAL A 48 19.78 -1.44 -6.03
N LEU A 49 19.12 -2.19 -6.93
CA LEU A 49 18.22 -1.64 -7.95
C LEU A 49 16.96 -1.07 -7.27
N ILE A 50 16.61 0.19 -7.55
CA ILE A 50 15.39 0.83 -7.03
C ILE A 50 14.38 1.17 -8.14
N ALA A 51 14.84 1.37 -9.38
CA ALA A 51 13.99 1.53 -10.55
C ALA A 51 14.71 1.04 -11.81
N ASP A 52 13.97 0.55 -12.78
CA ASP A 52 14.50 0.11 -14.08
C ASP A 52 14.04 1.00 -15.26
N ASP A 53 13.61 2.22 -14.93
CA ASP A 53 13.17 3.27 -15.86
C ASP A 53 13.56 4.63 -15.26
N ILE A 54 14.61 5.24 -15.80
CA ILE A 54 15.13 6.53 -15.32
C ILE A 54 14.14 7.66 -15.58
N GLU A 55 13.46 7.66 -16.72
CA GLU A 55 12.55 8.73 -17.10
C GLU A 55 11.34 8.76 -16.16
N TYR A 56 10.73 7.61 -15.93
CA TYR A 56 9.65 7.51 -14.98
C TYR A 56 10.08 7.81 -13.53
N TYR A 57 11.29 7.38 -13.13
CA TYR A 57 11.85 7.71 -11.82
C TYR A 57 12.02 9.23 -11.64
N GLN A 58 12.54 9.93 -12.64
CA GLN A 58 12.66 11.39 -12.60
C GLN A 58 11.28 12.06 -12.55
N LYS A 59 10.32 11.56 -13.33
CA LYS A 59 8.93 12.03 -13.31
C LYS A 59 8.34 11.89 -11.89
N MET A 60 8.50 10.74 -11.22
CA MET A 60 8.04 10.52 -9.85
C MET A 60 8.55 11.59 -8.88
N GLN A 61 9.82 12.00 -9.00
CA GLN A 61 10.41 13.03 -8.14
C GLN A 61 9.80 14.42 -8.33
N GLY A 62 9.19 14.68 -9.48
CA GLY A 62 8.45 15.93 -9.78
C GLY A 62 7.00 15.92 -9.26
N TYR A 63 6.44 14.76 -8.91
CA TYR A 63 5.04 14.58 -8.49
C TYR A 63 4.82 14.80 -6.98
N ILE A 64 5.51 15.75 -6.38
CA ILE A 64 5.41 15.99 -4.95
C ILE A 64 4.33 17.03 -4.66
N LYS A 65 3.20 16.59 -4.09
CA LYS A 65 2.21 17.46 -3.46
C LYS A 65 2.67 17.79 -2.03
N PRO A 66 2.52 19.04 -1.53
CA PRO A 66 2.57 19.31 -0.10
C PRO A 66 1.62 18.37 0.64
N GLY A 67 2.09 17.72 1.70
CA GLY A 67 1.31 16.73 2.43
C GLY A 67 0.14 17.38 3.18
N ASP A 68 -0.95 16.66 3.28
CA ASP A 68 -1.97 16.95 4.27
C ASP A 68 -1.41 16.54 5.64
N MET A 69 -1.50 17.41 6.63
CA MET A 69 -0.94 17.17 7.96
C MET A 69 -1.98 16.50 8.86
N PRO A 70 -1.56 15.63 9.80
CA PRO A 70 -2.45 15.12 10.82
C PRO A 70 -2.93 16.26 11.73
N LEU A 71 -4.05 16.09 12.41
CA LEU A 71 -4.52 17.05 13.40
C LEU A 71 -3.57 17.17 14.60
N THR A 72 -2.93 16.05 14.95
CA THR A 72 -1.96 15.99 16.06
C THR A 72 -0.77 15.12 15.71
N PHE A 73 0.41 15.59 16.13
CA PHE A 73 1.63 14.78 16.09
C PHE A 73 1.80 14.08 17.43
N ASN A 74 1.67 12.75 17.45
CA ASN A 74 1.72 11.97 18.69
C ASN A 74 3.08 11.31 18.97
N THR A 75 4.09 11.61 18.16
CA THR A 75 5.41 11.00 18.26
C THR A 75 6.48 12.08 18.48
N PRO A 76 7.16 12.12 19.64
CA PRO A 76 8.24 13.08 19.89
C PRO A 76 9.51 12.67 19.16
N ILE A 77 10.31 13.65 18.74
CA ILE A 77 11.63 13.43 18.13
C ILE A 77 12.70 13.47 19.23
N ARG A 78 13.48 12.39 19.36
CA ARG A 78 14.61 12.28 20.31
C ARG A 78 15.91 11.85 19.61
N TYR A 79 15.84 10.86 18.75
CA TYR A 79 17.00 10.26 18.06
C TYR A 79 16.96 10.52 16.55
N GLY A 80 15.87 11.05 16.03
CA GLY A 80 15.62 11.33 14.63
C GLY A 80 15.29 10.09 13.79
N CYS A 81 14.82 10.33 12.58
CA CYS A 81 14.41 9.30 11.65
C CYS A 81 15.59 8.38 11.26
N PRO A 82 15.40 7.04 11.23
CA PRO A 82 14.14 6.28 11.39
C PRO A 82 13.86 5.76 12.82
N TYR A 83 14.58 6.22 13.83
CA TYR A 83 14.57 5.64 15.18
C TYR A 83 13.46 6.18 16.07
N ASP A 84 12.94 7.39 15.79
CA ASP A 84 11.70 7.94 16.38
C ASP A 84 10.63 7.97 15.30
N CYS A 85 9.98 6.84 15.04
CA CYS A 85 9.05 6.77 13.95
C CYS A 85 7.60 6.76 14.39
N GLY A 86 6.79 7.50 13.65
CA GLY A 86 5.39 7.74 13.84
C GLY A 86 4.99 9.07 13.21
N LEU A 87 3.78 9.54 13.46
CA LEU A 87 3.38 10.89 13.09
C LEU A 87 4.09 11.90 14.01
N CYS A 88 5.30 12.27 13.62
CA CYS A 88 6.15 13.24 14.31
C CYS A 88 6.23 14.56 13.53
N PRO A 89 6.72 15.67 14.12
CA PRO A 89 6.83 16.95 13.40
C PRO A 89 7.67 16.94 12.12
N ASP A 90 8.54 15.93 11.94
CA ASP A 90 9.32 15.73 10.71
C ASP A 90 8.58 14.89 9.65
N HIS A 91 7.41 14.34 9.97
CA HIS A 91 6.62 13.56 9.02
C HIS A 91 5.83 14.51 8.12
N GLU A 92 5.85 14.25 6.81
CA GLU A 92 5.37 15.19 5.78
C GLU A 92 3.96 14.84 5.26
N GLN A 93 3.30 13.81 5.85
CA GLN A 93 1.97 13.34 5.44
C GLN A 93 1.12 12.89 6.62
N HIS A 94 -0.19 12.97 6.49
CA HIS A 94 -1.14 12.32 7.39
C HIS A 94 -1.29 10.81 7.09
N SER A 95 -2.06 10.08 7.88
CA SER A 95 -2.33 8.66 7.63
C SER A 95 -3.50 8.48 6.65
N CYS A 96 -3.20 8.35 5.36
CA CYS A 96 -4.23 8.04 4.35
C CYS A 96 -4.86 6.66 4.58
N LEU A 97 -4.05 5.70 5.04
CA LEU A 97 -4.47 4.34 5.35
C LEU A 97 -3.81 3.88 6.64
N SER A 98 -4.63 3.62 7.65
CA SER A 98 -4.20 3.10 8.95
C SER A 98 -4.55 1.61 9.07
N LEU A 99 -3.52 0.75 9.22
CA LEU A 99 -3.68 -0.68 9.43
C LEU A 99 -3.78 -0.97 10.93
N ILE A 100 -4.84 -1.68 11.32
CA ILE A 100 -5.04 -2.19 12.67
C ILE A 100 -4.93 -3.70 12.64
N GLU A 101 -3.87 -4.24 13.24
CA GLU A 101 -3.67 -5.67 13.37
C GLU A 101 -4.52 -6.20 14.53
N VAL A 102 -5.65 -6.84 14.20
CA VAL A 102 -6.61 -7.34 15.21
C VAL A 102 -6.25 -8.71 15.74
N SER A 103 -5.33 -9.42 15.08
CA SER A 103 -4.93 -10.78 15.44
C SER A 103 -3.54 -11.10 14.89
N ASP A 104 -2.75 -11.84 15.67
CA ASP A 104 -1.50 -12.48 15.22
C ASP A 104 -1.75 -13.91 14.70
N ARG A 105 -2.99 -14.45 14.89
CA ARG A 105 -3.39 -15.77 14.41
C ARG A 105 -3.85 -15.71 12.96
N CYS A 106 -3.51 -16.75 12.20
CA CYS A 106 -3.94 -16.94 10.83
C CYS A 106 -4.26 -18.43 10.59
N ASN A 107 -5.18 -18.72 9.69
CA ASN A 107 -5.47 -20.08 9.23
C ASN A 107 -4.62 -20.53 8.03
N LEU A 108 -3.59 -19.74 7.66
CA LEU A 108 -2.57 -20.08 6.66
C LEU A 108 -1.17 -19.95 7.27
N ALA A 109 -0.22 -20.72 6.72
CA ALA A 109 1.21 -20.68 7.03
C ALA A 109 2.02 -20.24 5.80
N CYS A 110 1.79 -19.01 5.34
CA CYS A 110 2.45 -18.47 4.15
C CYS A 110 3.97 -18.45 4.30
N SER A 111 4.71 -18.84 3.27
CA SER A 111 6.18 -18.75 3.22
C SER A 111 6.68 -17.31 3.23
N ILE A 112 5.86 -16.38 2.71
CA ILE A 112 6.11 -14.95 2.70
C ILE A 112 4.97 -14.25 3.43
N CYS A 113 5.28 -13.65 4.60
CA CYS A 113 4.30 -12.98 5.45
C CYS A 113 4.95 -11.86 6.26
N TYR A 114 4.63 -10.61 5.94
CA TYR A 114 5.20 -9.44 6.63
C TYR A 114 4.85 -9.41 8.13
N ALA A 115 3.69 -9.97 8.50
CA ALA A 115 3.21 -10.01 9.89
C ALA A 115 3.70 -11.24 10.68
N ASP A 116 4.41 -12.17 10.04
CA ASP A 116 4.83 -13.46 10.63
C ASP A 116 3.71 -14.22 11.35
N SER A 117 2.49 -14.09 10.86
CA SER A 117 1.30 -14.76 11.42
C SER A 117 1.20 -16.22 10.98
N GLY A 118 0.41 -17.01 11.70
CA GLY A 118 0.22 -18.43 11.35
C GLY A 118 -0.76 -19.16 12.26
N PRO A 119 -1.01 -20.46 12.00
CA PRO A 119 -1.95 -21.29 12.76
C PRO A 119 -1.41 -21.72 14.13
N ASP A 120 -0.09 -21.79 14.31
CA ASP A 120 0.53 -22.23 15.54
C ASP A 120 0.26 -21.26 16.69
N ALA A 121 0.15 -21.78 17.90
CA ALA A 121 -0.10 -20.97 19.09
C ALA A 121 1.06 -20.04 19.44
N VAL A 122 2.27 -20.36 18.98
CA VAL A 122 3.50 -19.61 19.24
C VAL A 122 4.19 -19.35 17.91
N SER A 123 4.74 -18.15 17.73
CA SER A 123 5.55 -17.83 16.56
C SER A 123 6.86 -18.62 16.58
N ALA A 124 7.21 -19.25 15.46
CA ALA A 124 8.48 -19.96 15.33
C ALA A 124 9.69 -18.98 15.29
N THR A 125 9.46 -17.74 14.86
CA THR A 125 10.50 -16.72 14.70
C THR A 125 10.74 -15.94 16.00
N THR A 126 9.66 -15.47 16.63
CA THR A 126 9.74 -14.58 17.81
C THR A 126 9.59 -15.33 19.14
N HIS A 127 9.13 -16.58 19.12
CA HIS A 127 8.79 -17.39 20.29
C HIS A 127 7.71 -16.76 21.19
N THR A 128 6.90 -15.84 20.63
CA THR A 128 5.82 -15.17 21.34
C THR A 128 4.48 -15.85 21.07
N PRO A 129 3.54 -15.87 22.07
CA PRO A 129 2.20 -16.39 21.86
C PRO A 129 1.42 -15.57 20.84
N ARG A 130 0.81 -16.23 19.86
CA ARG A 130 -0.11 -15.61 18.93
C ARG A 130 -1.50 -15.54 19.55
N ARG A 131 -2.12 -14.37 19.49
CA ARG A 131 -3.41 -14.12 20.12
C ARG A 131 -4.34 -13.26 19.25
N HIS A 132 -5.59 -13.23 19.61
CA HIS A 132 -6.52 -12.20 19.19
C HIS A 132 -6.43 -11.02 20.17
N ARG A 133 -6.46 -9.78 19.67
CA ARG A 133 -6.55 -8.61 20.54
C ARG A 133 -7.95 -8.50 21.13
N SER A 134 -8.07 -7.95 22.33
CA SER A 134 -9.40 -7.69 22.92
C SER A 134 -10.10 -6.52 22.22
N LEU A 135 -11.41 -6.41 22.40
CA LEU A 135 -12.18 -5.29 21.86
C LEU A 135 -11.68 -3.94 22.41
N GLU A 136 -11.29 -3.90 23.69
CA GLU A 136 -10.76 -2.69 24.34
C GLU A 136 -9.43 -2.27 23.72
N GLU A 137 -8.54 -3.23 23.45
CA GLU A 137 -7.28 -2.96 22.75
C GLU A 137 -7.53 -2.41 21.35
N ILE A 138 -8.46 -3.02 20.61
CA ILE A 138 -8.81 -2.60 19.24
C ILE A 138 -9.49 -1.22 19.26
N GLU A 139 -10.37 -0.95 20.20
CA GLU A 139 -10.99 0.37 20.37
C GLU A 139 -9.94 1.46 20.63
N PHE A 140 -8.99 1.19 21.52
CA PHE A 140 -7.88 2.10 21.79
C PHE A 140 -7.08 2.42 20.51
N LEU A 141 -6.78 1.41 19.68
CA LEU A 141 -6.06 1.61 18.42
C LEU A 141 -6.87 2.44 17.42
N ILE A 142 -8.18 2.19 17.31
CA ILE A 142 -9.08 2.97 16.46
C ILE A 142 -9.16 4.43 16.95
N ASP A 143 -9.28 4.63 18.26
CA ASP A 143 -9.35 5.95 18.86
C ASP A 143 -8.04 6.74 18.68
N ALA A 144 -6.89 6.06 18.69
CA ALA A 144 -5.62 6.69 18.36
C ALA A 144 -5.59 7.19 16.90
N VAL A 145 -6.13 6.44 15.94
CA VAL A 145 -6.27 6.91 14.56
C VAL A 145 -7.17 8.14 14.50
N VAL A 146 -8.34 8.10 15.12
CA VAL A 146 -9.29 9.21 15.13
C VAL A 146 -8.70 10.46 15.81
N ALA A 147 -7.97 10.28 16.90
CA ALA A 147 -7.32 11.39 17.59
C ALA A 147 -6.27 12.11 16.72
N ASN A 148 -5.57 11.36 15.85
CA ASN A 148 -4.58 11.95 14.95
C ASN A 148 -5.20 12.55 13.68
N GLU A 149 -6.26 11.94 13.12
CA GLU A 149 -6.82 12.29 11.82
C GLU A 149 -8.12 13.10 11.92
N GLY A 150 -8.83 13.08 13.06
CA GLY A 150 -10.18 13.62 13.23
C GLY A 150 -11.21 12.71 12.53
N GLU A 151 -11.26 12.74 11.22
CA GLU A 151 -12.02 11.80 10.38
C GLU A 151 -11.06 10.98 9.54
N ALA A 152 -10.84 9.71 9.92
CA ALA A 152 -9.91 8.83 9.23
C ALA A 152 -10.42 8.48 7.82
N GLN A 153 -9.53 8.57 6.82
CA GLN A 153 -9.90 8.28 5.42
C GLN A 153 -10.15 6.77 5.23
N VAL A 154 -9.15 5.94 5.53
CA VAL A 154 -9.25 4.49 5.43
C VAL A 154 -8.67 3.84 6.67
N VAL A 155 -9.44 2.96 7.29
CA VAL A 155 -8.96 2.02 8.31
C VAL A 155 -9.03 0.62 7.74
N GLN A 156 -7.91 -0.11 7.80
CA GLN A 156 -7.83 -1.49 7.35
C GLN A 156 -7.67 -2.44 8.54
N LEU A 157 -8.64 -3.33 8.75
CA LEU A 157 -8.49 -4.46 9.66
C LEU A 157 -7.57 -5.49 9.01
N SER A 158 -6.50 -5.84 9.70
CA SER A 158 -5.41 -6.68 9.22
C SER A 158 -4.80 -7.51 10.37
N GLY A 159 -3.55 -7.94 10.19
CA GLY A 159 -2.81 -8.78 11.12
C GLY A 159 -2.52 -10.14 10.51
N GLY A 160 -2.90 -11.24 11.18
CA GLY A 160 -2.97 -12.56 10.56
C GLY A 160 -4.18 -12.65 9.63
N GLU A 161 -5.24 -13.30 10.11
CA GLU A 161 -6.52 -13.32 9.37
C GLU A 161 -7.62 -12.69 10.23
N PRO A 162 -8.10 -11.48 9.91
CA PRO A 162 -9.12 -10.81 10.71
C PRO A 162 -10.43 -11.59 10.84
N THR A 163 -10.84 -12.29 9.77
CA THR A 163 -12.15 -12.95 9.73
C THR A 163 -12.27 -14.15 10.68
N ILE A 164 -11.15 -14.70 11.18
CA ILE A 164 -11.18 -15.75 12.21
C ILE A 164 -11.27 -15.19 13.64
N HIS A 165 -11.24 -13.88 13.82
CA HIS A 165 -11.39 -13.27 15.14
C HIS A 165 -12.78 -13.63 15.71
N PRO A 166 -12.89 -14.13 16.96
CA PRO A 166 -14.18 -14.56 17.52
C PRO A 166 -15.20 -13.43 17.58
N GLN A 167 -14.76 -12.20 17.79
CA GLN A 167 -15.59 -10.99 17.87
C GLN A 167 -15.49 -10.12 16.58
N PHE A 168 -15.35 -10.75 15.42
CA PHE A 168 -15.12 -10.03 14.16
C PHE A 168 -16.22 -9.00 13.85
N PHE A 169 -17.48 -9.35 14.00
CA PHE A 169 -18.59 -8.43 13.70
C PHE A 169 -18.72 -7.30 14.72
N GLU A 170 -18.37 -7.55 15.96
CA GLU A 170 -18.29 -6.52 17.02
C GLU A 170 -17.20 -5.50 16.64
N ILE A 171 -16.05 -5.95 16.14
CA ILE A 171 -14.97 -5.07 15.65
C ILE A 171 -15.44 -4.25 14.46
N VAL A 172 -16.10 -4.88 13.47
CA VAL A 172 -16.67 -4.16 12.31
C VAL A 172 -17.68 -3.11 12.77
N ALA A 173 -18.60 -3.47 13.66
CA ALA A 173 -19.61 -2.56 14.18
C ALA A 173 -18.98 -1.42 15.00
N LEU A 174 -17.95 -1.71 15.80
CA LEU A 174 -17.18 -0.73 16.55
C LEU A 174 -16.53 0.29 15.59
N THR A 175 -15.80 -0.20 14.58
CA THR A 175 -15.11 0.64 13.59
C THR A 175 -16.09 1.53 12.82
N LYS A 176 -17.25 0.99 12.43
CA LYS A 176 -18.29 1.74 11.70
C LYS A 176 -18.99 2.81 12.53
N ARG A 177 -18.90 2.79 13.85
CA ARG A 177 -19.43 3.86 14.72
C ARG A 177 -18.48 5.03 14.90
N LYS A 178 -17.20 4.87 14.56
CA LYS A 178 -16.19 5.94 14.66
C LYS A 178 -16.17 6.79 13.38
N PRO A 179 -15.63 7.99 13.40
CA PRO A 179 -15.53 8.87 12.22
C PRO A 179 -14.48 8.34 11.23
N ILE A 180 -14.85 7.30 10.52
CA ILE A 180 -14.02 6.60 9.52
C ILE A 180 -14.82 6.54 8.23
N LYS A 181 -14.27 7.13 7.15
CA LYS A 181 -14.95 7.19 5.86
C LYS A 181 -15.05 5.82 5.18
N HIS A 182 -14.01 5.01 5.31
CA HIS A 182 -13.93 3.72 4.63
C HIS A 182 -13.26 2.66 5.49
N LEU A 183 -13.93 1.51 5.62
CA LEU A 183 -13.42 0.33 6.31
C LEU A 183 -12.98 -0.70 5.27
N MET A 184 -11.74 -1.14 5.35
CA MET A 184 -11.17 -2.19 4.51
C MET A 184 -10.88 -3.44 5.33
N ILE A 185 -11.22 -4.61 4.81
CA ILE A 185 -10.96 -5.90 5.44
C ILE A 185 -9.92 -6.66 4.62
N ASN A 186 -8.71 -6.78 5.13
CA ASN A 186 -7.65 -7.54 4.49
C ASN A 186 -7.78 -9.03 4.86
N THR A 187 -8.12 -9.88 3.89
CA THR A 187 -8.43 -11.29 4.16
C THR A 187 -7.88 -12.24 3.10
N ASN A 188 -7.56 -13.45 3.51
CA ASN A 188 -7.21 -14.55 2.62
C ASN A 188 -8.44 -15.18 1.93
N GLY A 189 -9.66 -14.80 2.30
CA GLY A 189 -10.91 -15.20 1.66
C GLY A 189 -11.44 -16.58 2.01
N ILE A 190 -10.77 -17.37 2.84
CA ILE A 190 -11.21 -18.73 3.18
C ILE A 190 -12.58 -18.72 3.82
N ARG A 191 -12.82 -17.87 4.82
CA ARG A 191 -14.12 -17.76 5.47
C ARG A 191 -15.22 -17.27 4.53
N ILE A 192 -14.89 -16.31 3.67
CA ILE A 192 -15.80 -15.80 2.62
C ILE A 192 -16.24 -16.93 1.69
N ALA A 193 -15.31 -17.80 1.28
CA ALA A 193 -15.59 -18.93 0.40
C ALA A 193 -16.46 -20.02 1.07
N GLN A 194 -16.32 -20.20 2.37
CA GLN A 194 -16.99 -21.28 3.12
C GLN A 194 -18.33 -20.91 3.72
N ASP A 195 -18.59 -19.61 3.96
CA ASP A 195 -19.74 -19.14 4.73
C ASP A 195 -20.46 -17.98 4.01
N LEU A 196 -21.49 -18.33 3.24
CA LEU A 196 -22.31 -17.35 2.52
C LEU A 196 -23.07 -16.42 3.48
N ALA A 197 -23.55 -16.93 4.63
CA ALA A 197 -24.25 -16.13 5.63
C ALA A 197 -23.33 -15.08 6.27
N PHE A 198 -22.04 -15.39 6.40
CA PHE A 198 -21.03 -14.40 6.80
C PHE A 198 -20.94 -13.25 5.81
N VAL A 199 -20.94 -13.53 4.50
CA VAL A 199 -20.87 -12.50 3.44
C VAL A 199 -22.15 -11.69 3.40
N GLU A 200 -23.33 -12.32 3.54
CA GLU A 200 -24.63 -11.65 3.66
C GLU A 200 -24.64 -10.67 4.83
N LYS A 201 -24.23 -11.11 6.02
CA LYS A 201 -24.12 -10.25 7.21
C LYS A 201 -23.15 -9.11 6.99
N LEU A 202 -21.99 -9.38 6.34
CA LEU A 202 -20.98 -8.35 6.05
C LEU A 202 -21.52 -7.30 5.07
N SER A 203 -22.36 -7.70 4.11
CA SER A 203 -22.96 -6.79 3.14
C SER A 203 -23.92 -5.76 3.76
N GLN A 204 -24.44 -6.02 4.97
CA GLN A 204 -25.30 -5.08 5.71
C GLN A 204 -24.54 -3.83 6.20
N TYR A 205 -23.21 -3.88 6.22
CA TYR A 205 -22.38 -2.74 6.60
C TYR A 205 -22.06 -1.79 5.46
N LYS A 206 -22.58 -2.04 4.23
CA LYS A 206 -22.52 -1.07 3.11
C LYS A 206 -23.31 0.21 3.43
N PRO A 207 -22.94 1.38 2.89
CA PRO A 207 -21.73 1.67 2.13
C PRO A 207 -20.49 1.88 3.00
N GLY A 208 -19.31 2.02 2.37
CA GLY A 208 -18.07 2.35 3.06
C GLY A 208 -17.39 1.13 3.71
N ILE A 209 -17.55 -0.04 3.10
CA ILE A 209 -16.81 -1.27 3.41
C ILE A 209 -16.28 -1.88 2.12
N GLU A 210 -15.07 -2.41 2.15
CA GLU A 210 -14.40 -3.06 1.03
C GLU A 210 -13.61 -4.29 1.49
N ILE A 211 -13.63 -5.34 0.69
CA ILE A 211 -12.81 -6.52 0.88
C ILE A 211 -11.50 -6.35 0.13
N TYR A 212 -10.39 -6.45 0.84
CA TYR A 212 -9.04 -6.46 0.30
C TYR A 212 -8.58 -7.91 0.24
N LEU A 213 -8.94 -8.59 -0.89
CA LEU A 213 -8.83 -10.04 -1.04
C LEU A 213 -7.46 -10.45 -1.56
N GLN A 214 -6.72 -11.23 -0.79
CA GLN A 214 -5.46 -11.82 -1.23
C GLN A 214 -5.73 -12.82 -2.36
N PHE A 215 -5.28 -12.51 -3.59
CA PHE A 215 -5.58 -13.30 -4.81
C PHE A 215 -4.35 -14.03 -5.35
N ASP A 216 -3.31 -13.32 -5.66
CA ASP A 216 -1.96 -13.69 -6.07
C ASP A 216 -1.83 -14.34 -7.46
N SER A 217 -2.58 -15.41 -7.78
CA SER A 217 -2.33 -16.20 -9.00
C SER A 217 -3.50 -17.12 -9.33
N PHE A 218 -3.55 -17.58 -10.59
CA PHE A 218 -4.40 -18.67 -11.05
C PHE A 218 -3.70 -20.03 -11.03
N GLU A 219 -2.40 -20.08 -10.72
CA GLU A 219 -1.59 -21.29 -10.78
C GLU A 219 -1.43 -21.93 -9.39
N ALA A 220 -1.73 -23.24 -9.31
CA ALA A 220 -1.61 -23.99 -8.06
C ALA A 220 -0.19 -23.93 -7.49
N GLY A 221 0.83 -24.10 -8.36
CA GLY A 221 2.24 -24.07 -7.93
C GLY A 221 2.65 -22.75 -7.30
N VAL A 222 2.19 -21.63 -7.87
CA VAL A 222 2.42 -20.29 -7.34
C VAL A 222 1.76 -20.09 -5.99
N LEU A 223 0.50 -20.51 -5.86
CA LEU A 223 -0.24 -20.43 -4.59
C LEU A 223 0.39 -21.32 -3.51
N MET A 224 0.84 -22.53 -3.87
CA MET A 224 1.59 -23.39 -2.95
C MET A 224 2.89 -22.73 -2.49
N GLU A 225 3.64 -22.08 -3.38
CA GLU A 225 4.89 -21.39 -3.01
C GLU A 225 4.63 -20.17 -2.11
N LEU A 226 3.66 -19.33 -2.44
CA LEU A 226 3.39 -18.09 -1.70
C LEU A 226 2.57 -18.31 -0.42
N ARG A 227 1.60 -19.22 -0.45
CA ARG A 227 0.56 -19.37 0.60
C ARG A 227 0.60 -20.70 1.33
N GLY A 228 1.37 -21.67 0.84
CA GLY A 228 1.45 -23.02 1.40
C GLY A 228 0.22 -23.89 1.09
N SER A 229 -0.68 -23.44 0.20
CA SER A 229 -1.92 -24.14 -0.13
C SER A 229 -2.41 -23.78 -1.54
N ASP A 230 -3.03 -24.73 -2.24
CA ASP A 230 -3.77 -24.43 -3.47
C ASP A 230 -5.11 -23.77 -3.11
N LEU A 231 -5.21 -22.49 -3.34
CA LEU A 231 -6.37 -21.66 -2.99
C LEU A 231 -7.25 -21.31 -4.19
N ARG A 232 -7.07 -21.94 -5.35
CA ARG A 232 -7.84 -21.59 -6.57
C ARG A 232 -9.33 -21.70 -6.36
N SER A 233 -9.81 -22.85 -5.85
CA SER A 233 -11.23 -23.05 -5.56
C SER A 233 -11.76 -22.10 -4.47
N VAL A 234 -10.94 -21.75 -3.48
CA VAL A 234 -11.27 -20.76 -2.46
C VAL A 234 -11.46 -19.38 -3.09
N ARG A 235 -10.56 -18.96 -4.00
CA ARG A 235 -10.66 -17.67 -4.70
C ARG A 235 -11.93 -17.59 -5.55
N GLU A 236 -12.22 -18.65 -6.31
CA GLU A 236 -13.41 -18.74 -7.15
C GLU A 236 -14.70 -18.66 -6.31
N ALA A 237 -14.83 -19.48 -5.26
CA ALA A 237 -15.99 -19.46 -4.37
C ALA A 237 -16.14 -18.11 -3.62
N ALA A 238 -15.05 -17.54 -3.13
CA ALA A 238 -15.08 -16.26 -2.45
C ALA A 238 -15.60 -15.15 -3.38
N ILE A 239 -15.10 -15.07 -4.60
CA ILE A 239 -15.52 -14.06 -5.59
C ILE A 239 -16.97 -14.30 -6.02
N ALA A 240 -17.42 -15.55 -6.17
CA ALA A 240 -18.82 -15.85 -6.47
C ALA A 240 -19.75 -15.34 -5.35
N HIS A 241 -19.41 -15.58 -4.09
CA HIS A 241 -20.18 -15.05 -2.95
C HIS A 241 -20.15 -13.53 -2.88
N LEU A 242 -19.01 -12.89 -3.11
CA LEU A 242 -18.88 -11.43 -3.12
C LEU A 242 -19.69 -10.79 -4.25
N ASN A 243 -19.72 -11.41 -5.44
CA ASN A 243 -20.54 -10.98 -6.57
C ASN A 243 -22.04 -11.04 -6.25
N GLN A 244 -22.49 -12.07 -5.53
CA GLN A 244 -23.91 -12.25 -5.18
C GLN A 244 -24.45 -11.05 -4.38
N PHE A 245 -23.65 -10.45 -3.52
CA PHE A 245 -24.02 -9.28 -2.71
C PHE A 245 -23.45 -7.96 -3.25
N ASN A 246 -22.76 -8.00 -4.39
CA ASN A 246 -22.03 -6.86 -4.97
C ASN A 246 -21.22 -6.12 -3.89
N LEU A 247 -20.43 -6.87 -3.10
CA LEU A 247 -19.61 -6.33 -2.04
C LEU A 247 -18.27 -5.87 -2.62
N SER A 248 -18.01 -4.57 -2.57
CA SER A 248 -16.81 -3.96 -3.14
C SER A 248 -15.55 -4.70 -2.73
N THR A 249 -14.76 -5.09 -3.74
CA THR A 249 -13.58 -5.93 -3.55
C THR A 249 -12.41 -5.39 -4.37
N THR A 250 -11.24 -5.33 -3.76
CA THR A 250 -9.97 -5.14 -4.47
C THR A 250 -9.16 -6.43 -4.38
N LEU A 251 -8.68 -6.93 -5.51
CA LEU A 251 -7.75 -8.06 -5.55
C LEU A 251 -6.35 -7.59 -5.15
N VAL A 252 -5.71 -8.34 -4.28
CA VAL A 252 -4.32 -8.09 -3.84
C VAL A 252 -3.43 -9.17 -4.39
N VAL A 253 -2.36 -8.76 -5.04
CA VAL A 253 -1.41 -9.65 -5.70
C VAL A 253 -0.02 -9.40 -5.12
N THR A 254 0.45 -10.33 -4.32
CA THR A 254 1.86 -10.37 -3.90
C THR A 254 2.71 -10.82 -5.08
N LEU A 255 3.54 -9.93 -5.62
CA LEU A 255 4.36 -10.21 -6.80
C LEU A 255 5.76 -10.66 -6.43
N LYS A 256 6.16 -11.82 -6.94
CA LYS A 256 7.53 -12.33 -6.92
C LYS A 256 8.04 -12.41 -8.36
N LYS A 257 9.17 -11.76 -8.62
CA LYS A 257 9.81 -11.74 -9.94
C LYS A 257 10.08 -13.16 -10.46
N GLY A 258 9.65 -13.44 -11.69
CA GLY A 258 9.80 -14.73 -12.32
C GLY A 258 8.90 -15.85 -11.78
N LEU A 259 7.96 -15.53 -10.89
CA LEU A 259 6.99 -16.50 -10.36
C LEU A 259 5.57 -16.25 -10.89
N ASN A 260 5.00 -15.06 -10.66
CA ASN A 260 3.64 -14.69 -11.06
C ASN A 260 3.53 -13.34 -11.77
N ASP A 261 4.64 -12.73 -12.11
CA ASP A 261 4.69 -11.46 -12.83
C ASP A 261 4.20 -11.57 -14.29
N HIS A 262 4.14 -12.78 -14.85
CA HIS A 262 3.56 -13.06 -16.17
C HIS A 262 2.02 -13.11 -16.16
N GLU A 263 1.36 -13.14 -14.99
CA GLU A 263 -0.09 -13.20 -14.87
C GLU A 263 -0.77 -11.82 -14.68
N ILE A 264 -0.01 -10.74 -14.64
CA ILE A 264 -0.50 -9.39 -14.33
C ILE A 264 -1.68 -9.00 -15.23
N GLY A 265 -1.53 -9.13 -16.56
CA GLY A 265 -2.59 -8.81 -17.51
C GLY A 265 -3.82 -9.68 -17.34
N LYS A 266 -3.63 -10.99 -17.19
CA LYS A 266 -4.71 -11.95 -16.97
C LYS A 266 -5.51 -11.68 -15.70
N ILE A 267 -4.83 -11.24 -14.63
CA ILE A 267 -5.49 -10.87 -13.37
C ILE A 267 -6.32 -9.59 -13.55
N ILE A 268 -5.83 -8.61 -14.29
CA ILE A 268 -6.57 -7.39 -14.63
C ILE A 268 -7.83 -7.72 -15.44
N ASP A 269 -7.71 -8.52 -16.49
CA ASP A 269 -8.84 -8.93 -17.32
C ASP A 269 -9.90 -9.70 -16.51
N TYR A 270 -9.45 -10.60 -15.66
CA TYR A 270 -10.34 -11.33 -14.76
C TYR A 270 -11.08 -10.40 -13.80
N ALA A 271 -10.35 -9.45 -13.19
CA ALA A 271 -10.93 -8.47 -12.26
C ALA A 271 -11.97 -7.58 -12.94
N LEU A 272 -11.71 -7.16 -14.18
CA LEU A 272 -12.64 -6.35 -14.97
C LEU A 272 -13.94 -7.10 -15.29
N ALA A 273 -13.87 -8.41 -15.45
CA ALA A 273 -15.04 -9.24 -15.73
C ALA A 273 -15.94 -9.46 -14.49
N GLN A 274 -15.45 -9.23 -13.27
CA GLN A 274 -16.21 -9.47 -12.04
C GLN A 274 -17.01 -8.24 -11.59
N PRO A 275 -18.33 -8.34 -11.36
CA PRO A 275 -19.15 -7.21 -10.91
C PRO A 275 -18.67 -6.57 -9.60
N CYS A 276 -18.30 -7.38 -8.59
CA CYS A 276 -17.91 -6.85 -7.28
C CYS A 276 -16.50 -6.25 -7.23
N ILE A 277 -15.65 -6.51 -8.25
CA ILE A 277 -14.24 -6.09 -8.18
C ILE A 277 -14.10 -4.65 -8.68
N ARG A 278 -13.53 -3.80 -7.83
CA ARG A 278 -13.30 -2.36 -8.04
C ARG A 278 -11.84 -2.03 -8.32
N GLY A 279 -10.95 -3.00 -8.23
CA GLY A 279 -9.54 -2.76 -8.52
C GLY A 279 -8.64 -3.95 -8.27
N VAL A 280 -7.37 -3.75 -8.64
CA VAL A 280 -6.27 -4.68 -8.36
C VAL A 280 -5.12 -3.89 -7.76
N THR A 281 -4.55 -4.41 -6.67
CA THR A 281 -3.34 -3.87 -6.06
C THR A 281 -2.20 -4.87 -6.23
N PHE A 282 -1.15 -4.44 -6.91
CA PHE A 282 0.08 -5.21 -7.08
C PHE A 282 1.09 -4.80 -6.02
N GLN A 283 1.57 -5.76 -5.24
CA GLN A 283 2.52 -5.56 -4.14
C GLN A 283 3.77 -6.42 -4.36
N PRO A 284 4.84 -5.86 -4.93
CA PRO A 284 6.12 -6.55 -4.98
C PRO A 284 6.60 -6.94 -3.58
N ILE A 285 7.19 -8.13 -3.46
CA ILE A 285 7.74 -8.64 -2.20
C ILE A 285 8.82 -7.71 -1.68
N GLN A 286 8.77 -7.46 -0.37
CA GLN A 286 9.80 -6.77 0.40
C GLN A 286 10.42 -7.72 1.44
N ALA A 287 11.66 -7.43 1.86
CA ALA A 287 12.33 -8.20 2.90
C ALA A 287 11.84 -7.77 4.30
N ALA A 288 10.71 -8.34 4.74
CA ALA A 288 10.10 -8.09 6.04
C ALA A 288 9.34 -9.33 6.56
N GLY A 289 9.36 -9.53 7.88
CA GLY A 289 8.69 -10.65 8.54
C GLY A 289 9.25 -12.02 8.13
N ARG A 290 8.38 -13.02 7.97
CA ARG A 290 8.77 -14.34 7.45
C ARG A 290 9.00 -14.25 5.94
N LEU A 291 10.16 -14.71 5.50
CA LEU A 291 10.61 -14.57 4.12
C LEU A 291 11.43 -15.80 3.71
N GLU A 292 10.79 -16.76 3.08
CA GLU A 292 11.43 -17.97 2.61
C GLU A 292 11.69 -17.90 1.10
N GLY A 293 12.89 -18.32 0.68
CA GLY A 293 13.24 -18.43 -0.74
C GLY A 293 13.31 -17.11 -1.51
N TYR A 294 13.55 -15.96 -0.83
CA TYR A 294 13.66 -14.64 -1.45
C TYR A 294 15.00 -13.98 -1.09
N ASP A 295 15.68 -13.47 -2.11
CA ASP A 295 16.88 -12.65 -1.99
C ASP A 295 16.60 -11.25 -2.56
N ALA A 296 16.56 -10.24 -1.69
CA ALA A 296 16.23 -8.86 -2.07
C ALA A 296 17.20 -8.25 -3.11
N ARG A 297 18.42 -8.75 -3.23
CA ARG A 297 19.39 -8.29 -4.23
C ARG A 297 19.12 -8.85 -5.63
N ARG A 298 18.65 -10.12 -5.68
CA ARG A 298 18.41 -10.83 -6.93
C ARG A 298 16.94 -10.71 -7.38
N ASP A 299 16.02 -10.85 -6.44
CA ASP A 299 14.61 -11.10 -6.72
C ASP A 299 13.75 -9.84 -6.64
N ARG A 300 14.37 -8.68 -6.38
CA ARG A 300 13.66 -7.39 -6.29
C ARG A 300 12.95 -7.08 -7.59
N TYR A 301 11.67 -6.69 -7.46
CA TYR A 301 10.81 -6.30 -8.55
C TYR A 301 10.33 -4.86 -8.31
N PRO A 302 10.99 -3.84 -8.92
CA PRO A 302 10.67 -2.45 -8.62
C PRO A 302 9.31 -2.03 -9.21
N LEU A 303 8.71 -0.98 -8.64
CA LEU A 303 7.45 -0.38 -9.10
C LEU A 303 7.45 -0.12 -10.61
N THR A 304 8.55 0.39 -11.14
CA THR A 304 8.71 0.67 -12.57
C THR A 304 8.62 -0.58 -13.43
N ALA A 305 9.15 -1.72 -12.96
CA ALA A 305 9.02 -3.00 -13.65
C ALA A 305 7.58 -3.54 -13.63
N VAL A 306 6.87 -3.39 -12.51
CA VAL A 306 5.43 -3.74 -12.44
C VAL A 306 4.63 -2.87 -13.41
N ARG A 307 4.89 -1.56 -13.43
CA ARG A 307 4.25 -0.63 -14.37
C ARG A 307 4.47 -1.06 -15.82
N ARG A 308 5.71 -1.39 -16.19
CA ARG A 308 6.05 -1.88 -17.53
C ARG A 308 5.30 -3.17 -17.85
N ALA A 309 5.28 -4.14 -16.93
CA ALA A 309 4.55 -5.40 -17.12
C ALA A 309 3.04 -5.21 -17.33
N ILE A 310 2.41 -4.25 -16.63
CA ILE A 310 1.01 -3.88 -16.89
C ILE A 310 0.85 -3.39 -18.32
N LEU A 311 1.71 -2.48 -18.79
CA LEU A 311 1.63 -1.90 -20.13
C LEU A 311 1.92 -2.92 -21.25
N GLU A 312 2.76 -3.91 -20.99
CA GLU A 312 3.11 -4.97 -21.95
C GLU A 312 2.05 -6.08 -22.01
N GLN A 313 1.39 -6.40 -20.89
CA GLN A 313 0.47 -7.52 -20.78
C GLN A 313 -1.00 -7.15 -21.00
N THR A 314 -1.34 -5.85 -21.05
CA THR A 314 -2.71 -5.42 -21.30
C THR A 314 -2.74 -4.20 -22.22
N SER A 315 -3.78 -4.11 -23.07
CA SER A 315 -4.05 -2.94 -23.91
C SER A 315 -4.95 -1.90 -23.25
N HIS A 316 -5.33 -2.11 -21.98
CA HIS A 316 -6.28 -1.25 -21.30
C HIS A 316 -5.70 0.10 -20.90
N PHE A 317 -4.39 0.16 -20.65
CA PHE A 317 -3.70 1.35 -20.18
C PHE A 317 -2.55 1.75 -21.11
N LYS A 318 -2.34 3.06 -21.21
CA LYS A 318 -1.18 3.66 -21.87
C LYS A 318 -0.18 4.16 -20.82
N PRO A 319 1.05 4.50 -21.19
CA PRO A 319 2.05 5.01 -20.26
C PRO A 319 1.60 6.22 -19.42
N GLU A 320 0.80 7.12 -20.01
CA GLU A 320 0.23 8.28 -19.33
C GLU A 320 -0.87 7.98 -18.33
N ASP A 321 -1.50 6.79 -18.42
CA ASP A 321 -2.60 6.41 -17.53
C ASP A 321 -2.12 5.91 -16.16
N ILE A 322 -0.86 5.45 -16.05
CA ILE A 322 -0.30 4.95 -14.78
C ILE A 322 0.64 6.00 -14.20
N VAL A 323 0.16 6.75 -13.22
CA VAL A 323 0.82 7.92 -12.66
C VAL A 323 1.29 7.67 -11.23
N PRO A 324 2.37 8.35 -10.79
CA PRO A 324 2.76 8.34 -9.38
C PRO A 324 1.66 8.93 -8.49
N VAL A 325 1.49 8.40 -7.29
CA VAL A 325 0.55 8.95 -6.30
C VAL A 325 1.19 10.16 -5.61
N PRO A 326 0.62 11.37 -5.72
CA PRO A 326 1.29 12.59 -5.28
C PRO A 326 1.65 12.66 -3.79
N CYS A 327 0.92 11.96 -2.91
CA CYS A 327 1.25 11.92 -1.48
C CYS A 327 2.48 11.05 -1.18
N HIS A 328 2.76 10.01 -1.98
CA HIS A 328 3.93 9.15 -1.81
C HIS A 328 4.41 8.58 -3.16
N PRO A 329 4.94 9.44 -4.06
CA PRO A 329 5.23 9.06 -5.43
C PRO A 329 6.36 8.04 -5.57
N ASP A 330 7.26 7.92 -4.59
CA ASP A 330 8.36 6.95 -4.60
C ASP A 330 7.91 5.50 -4.40
N ALA A 331 6.76 5.30 -3.76
CA ALA A 331 6.28 3.99 -3.35
C ALA A 331 4.96 3.58 -4.02
N LEU A 332 4.22 4.55 -4.55
CA LEU A 332 2.85 4.32 -5.03
C LEU A 332 2.66 4.84 -6.46
N ALA A 333 2.04 4.01 -7.30
CA ALA A 333 1.53 4.43 -8.61
C ALA A 333 0.10 3.91 -8.80
N MET A 334 -0.71 4.64 -9.57
CA MET A 334 -2.11 4.30 -9.79
C MET A 334 -2.59 4.59 -11.19
N ALA A 335 -3.65 3.88 -11.58
CA ALA A 335 -4.50 4.22 -12.71
C ALA A 335 -5.96 4.12 -12.30
N TYR A 336 -6.76 5.09 -12.71
CA TYR A 336 -8.21 5.05 -12.60
C TYR A 336 -8.84 4.85 -13.97
N ALA A 337 -9.91 4.05 -14.02
CA ALA A 337 -10.73 3.89 -15.21
C ALA A 337 -12.21 3.82 -14.83
N LEU A 338 -13.08 4.18 -15.79
CA LEU A 338 -14.51 3.91 -15.73
C LEU A 338 -14.79 2.54 -16.35
N LYS A 339 -15.60 1.76 -15.66
CA LYS A 339 -16.15 0.48 -16.11
C LYS A 339 -17.61 0.72 -16.52
N VAL A 340 -17.86 0.91 -17.80
CA VAL A 340 -19.18 1.25 -18.34
C VAL A 340 -19.50 0.34 -19.51
N ASN A 341 -20.65 -0.37 -19.45
CA ASN A 341 -21.14 -1.24 -20.53
C ASN A 341 -20.10 -2.23 -21.05
N GLY A 342 -19.32 -2.83 -20.14
CA GLY A 342 -18.28 -3.80 -20.50
C GLY A 342 -17.03 -3.19 -21.15
N LYS A 343 -16.94 -1.86 -21.24
CA LYS A 343 -15.76 -1.12 -21.70
C LYS A 343 -15.06 -0.47 -20.53
N MET A 344 -13.75 -0.40 -20.61
CA MET A 344 -12.92 0.34 -19.70
C MET A 344 -12.43 1.63 -20.38
N ILE A 345 -12.58 2.75 -19.68
CA ILE A 345 -12.15 4.08 -20.16
C ILE A 345 -11.16 4.61 -19.11
N PRO A 346 -9.84 4.62 -19.40
CA PRO A 346 -8.87 5.22 -18.50
C PRO A 346 -9.19 6.71 -18.27
N LEU A 347 -9.13 7.14 -17.02
CA LEU A 347 -9.40 8.53 -16.62
C LEU A 347 -8.11 9.31 -16.35
N THR A 348 -7.08 8.65 -15.83
CA THR A 348 -5.84 9.29 -15.43
C THR A 348 -5.13 9.97 -16.60
N GLY A 349 -5.14 9.35 -17.77
CA GLY A 349 -4.54 9.94 -18.98
C GLY A 349 -5.35 11.06 -19.61
N LEU A 350 -6.68 11.10 -19.35
CA LEU A 350 -7.56 12.20 -19.81
C LEU A 350 -7.41 13.46 -18.95
N ILE A 351 -7.05 13.27 -17.70
CA ILE A 351 -6.74 14.31 -16.74
C ILE A 351 -5.23 14.43 -16.79
N ASN A 352 -4.67 15.18 -17.75
CA ASN A 352 -3.21 15.29 -17.90
C ASN A 352 -2.56 15.61 -16.55
N PRO A 353 -1.92 14.63 -15.87
CA PRO A 353 -1.36 14.88 -14.55
C PRO A 353 -0.24 15.92 -14.55
N ASP A 354 0.45 16.08 -15.69
CA ASP A 354 1.50 17.06 -15.85
C ASP A 354 0.95 18.50 -15.84
N GLU A 355 -0.29 18.69 -16.25
CA GLU A 355 -1.00 19.98 -16.12
C GLU A 355 -1.37 20.28 -14.66
N PHE A 356 -1.51 19.26 -13.80
CA PHE A 356 -1.86 19.44 -12.39
C PHE A 356 -0.64 19.58 -11.47
N VAL A 357 0.44 18.90 -11.78
CA VAL A 357 1.68 18.97 -10.98
C VAL A 357 2.51 20.19 -11.37
N ASN A 358 2.50 20.54 -12.66
CA ASN A 358 3.21 21.69 -13.22
C ASN A 358 2.34 22.93 -13.36
N VAL A 359 1.21 23.05 -12.65
CA VAL A 359 0.50 24.32 -12.57
C VAL A 359 1.42 25.34 -11.90
N MET A 360 2.34 25.81 -12.73
CA MET A 360 3.02 27.06 -12.54
C MET A 360 1.98 28.18 -12.50
N PRO A 361 2.25 29.30 -11.82
CA PRO A 361 1.26 30.34 -11.49
C PRO A 361 0.58 31.06 -12.66
N ASN A 362 0.60 30.55 -13.88
CA ASN A 362 0.14 31.28 -15.07
C ASN A 362 -0.93 30.58 -15.92
N SER A 363 -1.60 29.50 -15.47
CA SER A 363 -2.74 28.96 -16.22
C SER A 363 -4.08 29.44 -15.64
N VAL A 364 -4.66 30.39 -16.31
CA VAL A 364 -5.85 31.18 -15.94
C VAL A 364 -7.11 30.36 -15.65
N LEU A 365 -7.18 29.08 -15.98
CA LEU A 365 -8.37 28.24 -15.84
C LEU A 365 -8.50 27.51 -14.48
N TYR A 366 -7.39 27.26 -13.77
CA TYR A 366 -7.38 26.49 -12.53
C TYR A 366 -7.11 27.34 -11.29
N GLU A 367 -6.58 28.56 -11.45
CA GLU A 367 -6.37 29.50 -10.34
C GLU A 367 -7.67 30.00 -9.71
N GLN A 368 -8.80 29.84 -10.41
CA GLN A 368 -10.10 30.33 -9.97
C GLN A 368 -10.94 29.28 -9.21
N ASP A 369 -10.60 28.00 -9.22
CA ASP A 369 -11.35 26.96 -8.52
C ASP A 369 -10.46 26.04 -7.68
N GLU A 370 -10.09 26.52 -6.49
CA GLU A 370 -9.36 25.78 -5.46
C GLU A 370 -10.06 24.45 -5.12
N SER A 371 -11.40 24.42 -5.26
CA SER A 371 -12.20 23.23 -4.98
C SER A 371 -12.01 22.13 -6.03
N LEU A 372 -11.78 22.49 -7.29
CA LEU A 372 -11.53 21.54 -8.39
C LEU A 372 -10.15 20.92 -8.25
N LYS A 373 -9.15 21.74 -7.90
CA LYS A 373 -7.78 21.30 -7.62
C LYS A 373 -7.73 20.32 -6.46
N GLN A 374 -8.42 20.65 -5.36
CA GLN A 374 -8.51 19.76 -4.21
C GLN A 374 -9.18 18.43 -4.55
N LYS A 375 -10.26 18.45 -5.32
CA LYS A 375 -10.99 17.24 -5.77
C LYS A 375 -10.15 16.33 -6.66
N LEU A 376 -9.26 16.91 -7.49
CA LEU A 376 -8.32 16.15 -8.31
C LEU A 376 -7.23 15.52 -7.45
N PHE A 377 -6.65 16.28 -6.53
CA PHE A 377 -5.71 15.74 -5.57
C PHE A 377 -6.36 14.64 -4.71
N ASP A 378 -7.59 14.85 -4.32
CA ASP A 378 -8.36 13.82 -3.63
C ASP A 378 -8.56 12.59 -4.50
N LEU A 379 -8.85 12.68 -5.76
CA LEU A 379 -8.98 11.54 -6.67
C LEU A 379 -7.67 10.75 -6.81
N PHE A 380 -6.53 11.40 -6.82
CA PHE A 380 -5.20 10.78 -6.96
C PHE A 380 -4.52 10.44 -5.64
N SER A 381 -5.21 10.56 -4.52
CA SER A 381 -4.69 10.11 -3.23
C SER A 381 -5.18 8.70 -2.90
N THR A 382 -4.45 8.00 -2.04
CA THR A 382 -4.88 6.69 -1.52
C THR A 382 -6.03 6.81 -0.51
N SER A 383 -6.40 8.04 -0.14
CA SER A 383 -7.35 8.38 0.91
C SER A 383 -8.82 8.35 0.47
N HIS A 384 -9.16 7.69 -0.65
CA HIS A 384 -10.53 7.69 -1.12
C HIS A 384 -11.40 6.65 -0.45
N SER A 385 -12.48 7.15 0.15
CA SER A 385 -13.66 6.33 0.28
C SER A 385 -14.35 6.20 -1.11
N PRO A 386 -14.98 5.06 -1.40
CA PRO A 386 -15.75 4.85 -2.62
C PRO A 386 -16.72 6.00 -2.94
N ARG A 387 -17.31 6.57 -1.91
CA ARG A 387 -18.31 7.63 -2.02
C ARG A 387 -17.70 8.97 -2.41
N SER A 388 -16.53 9.32 -1.87
CA SER A 388 -15.82 10.56 -2.22
C SER A 388 -15.23 10.48 -3.62
N ALA A 389 -14.69 9.34 -4.05
CA ALA A 389 -14.19 9.13 -5.40
C ALA A 389 -15.30 9.30 -6.46
N ALA A 390 -16.48 8.70 -6.25
CA ALA A 390 -17.61 8.84 -7.17
C ALA A 390 -18.12 10.30 -7.25
N THR A 391 -18.17 11.00 -6.12
CA THR A 391 -18.59 12.41 -6.07
C THR A 391 -17.58 13.32 -6.76
N SER A 392 -16.30 13.16 -6.48
CA SER A 392 -15.22 13.93 -7.11
C SER A 392 -15.15 13.66 -8.61
N LEU A 393 -15.30 12.40 -9.04
CA LEU A 393 -15.40 12.02 -10.45
C LEU A 393 -16.58 12.65 -11.15
N LYS A 394 -17.79 12.62 -10.59
CA LYS A 394 -18.96 13.29 -11.19
C LYS A 394 -18.71 14.76 -11.45
N GLN A 395 -18.08 15.45 -10.50
CA GLN A 395 -17.78 16.86 -10.59
C GLN A 395 -16.68 17.17 -11.61
N LEU A 396 -15.68 16.29 -11.74
CA LEU A 396 -14.62 16.41 -12.73
C LEU A 396 -15.11 16.14 -14.15
N LEU A 397 -15.91 15.09 -14.33
CA LEU A 397 -16.42 14.69 -15.64
C LEU A 397 -17.43 15.70 -16.20
N CYS A 398 -18.14 16.47 -15.37
CA CYS A 398 -18.93 17.60 -15.84
C CYS A 398 -18.10 18.68 -16.55
N CYS A 399 -16.81 18.77 -16.26
CA CYS A 399 -15.89 19.74 -16.87
C CYS A 399 -15.12 19.18 -18.07
N LEU A 400 -15.27 17.89 -18.39
CA LEU A 400 -14.58 17.20 -19.49
C LEU A 400 -15.59 16.80 -20.58
N PRO A 401 -15.82 17.62 -21.62
CA PRO A 401 -16.91 17.44 -22.60
C PRO A 401 -16.74 16.22 -23.52
N LEU A 402 -15.66 15.45 -23.41
CA LEU A 402 -15.33 14.34 -24.32
C LEU A 402 -15.69 12.95 -23.77
N VAL A 403 -16.10 12.82 -22.50
CA VAL A 403 -16.43 11.54 -21.89
C VAL A 403 -17.93 11.44 -21.67
N PRO A 404 -18.64 10.47 -22.29
CA PRO A 404 -20.04 10.23 -21.97
C PRO A 404 -20.15 9.72 -20.54
N VAL A 405 -20.61 10.59 -19.64
CA VAL A 405 -20.82 10.24 -18.22
C VAL A 405 -22.18 9.54 -18.11
N PRO A 406 -22.27 8.35 -17.51
CA PRO A 406 -23.55 7.76 -17.17
C PRO A 406 -24.36 8.66 -16.24
N ASP A 407 -25.64 8.79 -16.44
CA ASP A 407 -26.56 9.57 -15.57
C ASP A 407 -26.51 9.09 -14.11
N THR A 408 -26.13 7.81 -13.91
CA THR A 408 -25.98 7.15 -12.62
C THR A 408 -24.54 6.70 -12.39
N LEU A 409 -23.56 7.62 -12.44
CA LEU A 409 -22.18 7.28 -12.08
C LEU A 409 -22.09 7.07 -10.57
N ASP A 410 -21.70 5.86 -10.17
CA ASP A 410 -21.45 5.53 -8.79
C ASP A 410 -20.14 4.73 -8.63
N TYR A 411 -19.82 4.30 -7.42
CA TYR A 411 -18.57 3.57 -7.14
C TYR A 411 -18.46 2.24 -7.90
N GLU A 412 -19.57 1.64 -8.30
CA GLU A 412 -19.61 0.41 -9.07
C GLU A 412 -19.01 0.56 -10.48
N ASN A 413 -18.97 1.78 -10.98
CA ASN A 413 -18.41 2.12 -12.28
C ASN A 413 -16.91 2.43 -12.24
N ILE A 414 -16.29 2.46 -11.07
CA ILE A 414 -14.88 2.79 -10.92
C ILE A 414 -14.04 1.51 -10.87
N PHE A 415 -12.95 1.52 -11.61
CA PHE A 415 -11.91 0.50 -11.53
C PHE A 415 -10.54 1.14 -11.28
N ARG A 416 -9.76 0.58 -10.37
CA ARG A 416 -8.49 1.13 -9.93
C ARG A 416 -7.38 0.09 -10.04
N ILE A 417 -6.27 0.46 -10.67
CA ILE A 417 -5.00 -0.24 -10.53
C ILE A 417 -4.14 0.51 -9.52
N MET A 418 -3.55 -0.22 -8.60
CA MET A 418 -2.56 0.30 -7.66
C MET A 418 -1.29 -0.54 -7.74
N ILE A 419 -0.13 0.13 -7.72
CA ILE A 419 1.16 -0.51 -7.46
C ILE A 419 1.64 0.05 -6.14
N VAL A 420 1.91 -0.83 -5.18
CA VAL A 420 2.35 -0.45 -3.82
C VAL A 420 3.67 -1.13 -3.55
N GLN A 421 4.75 -0.38 -3.62
CA GLN A 421 6.10 -0.86 -3.32
C GLN A 421 6.55 -0.36 -1.96
N PHE A 422 6.45 -1.21 -0.95
CA PHE A 422 7.03 -0.88 0.35
C PHE A 422 8.56 -1.01 0.33
N MET A 423 9.23 -0.23 1.18
CA MET A 423 10.67 -0.30 1.35
C MET A 423 11.05 -1.37 2.39
N ASP A 424 12.24 -1.91 2.21
CA ASP A 424 12.94 -2.77 3.19
C ASP A 424 14.33 -2.21 3.47
N ALA A 425 15.14 -2.88 4.29
CA ALA A 425 16.46 -2.40 4.67
C ALA A 425 17.40 -2.16 3.48
N TYR A 426 17.17 -2.83 2.35
CA TYR A 426 18.03 -2.69 1.16
C TYR A 426 17.78 -1.38 0.41
N ASN A 427 16.52 -1.01 0.20
CA ASN A 427 16.14 0.20 -0.55
C ASN A 427 15.58 1.32 0.34
N PHE A 428 15.80 1.25 1.64
CA PHE A 428 15.30 2.23 2.59
C PHE A 428 15.77 3.65 2.26
N ASP A 429 14.84 4.58 2.21
CA ASP A 429 15.09 5.99 1.97
C ASP A 429 14.34 6.83 3.01
N VAL A 430 15.09 7.57 3.84
CA VAL A 430 14.53 8.42 4.91
C VAL A 430 13.64 9.52 4.34
N LYS A 431 13.99 10.08 3.17
CA LYS A 431 13.19 11.10 2.51
C LYS A 431 11.82 10.55 2.10
N SER A 432 11.81 9.34 1.56
CA SER A 432 10.58 8.66 1.17
C SER A 432 9.72 8.27 2.39
N VAL A 433 10.33 7.72 3.45
CA VAL A 433 9.61 7.37 4.70
C VAL A 433 8.91 8.56 5.33
N LYS A 434 9.52 9.76 5.30
CA LYS A 434 8.87 10.97 5.82
C LYS A 434 7.57 11.33 5.08
N ARG A 435 7.38 10.82 3.87
CA ARG A 435 6.17 11.00 3.04
C ARG A 435 5.25 9.78 3.04
N SER A 436 5.59 8.71 3.78
CA SER A 436 4.73 7.53 3.85
C SER A 436 3.35 7.90 4.38
N CYS A 437 2.32 7.47 3.67
CA CYS A 437 0.93 7.73 4.02
C CYS A 437 0.18 6.46 4.44
N ILE A 438 0.88 5.33 4.54
CA ILE A 438 0.36 4.05 5.01
C ILE A 438 1.03 3.70 6.33
N HIS A 439 0.23 3.59 7.38
CA HIS A 439 0.73 3.39 8.74
C HIS A 439 0.15 2.13 9.39
N ILE A 440 0.95 1.47 10.22
CA ILE A 440 0.46 0.45 11.16
C ILE A 440 0.30 1.11 12.52
N VAL A 441 -0.84 0.88 13.16
CA VAL A 441 -1.10 1.40 14.50
C VAL A 441 -0.40 0.51 15.53
N HIS A 442 0.60 1.08 16.18
CA HIS A 442 1.38 0.39 17.22
C HIS A 442 0.57 0.27 18.52
N PRO A 443 0.79 -0.76 19.36
CA PRO A 443 0.07 -0.95 20.62
C PRO A 443 0.11 0.21 21.61
N ASP A 444 1.06 1.14 21.49
CA ASP A 444 1.13 2.37 22.27
C ASP A 444 0.34 3.56 21.68
N GLY A 445 -0.37 3.36 20.57
CA GLY A 445 -1.18 4.37 19.90
C GLY A 445 -0.44 5.19 18.84
N ARG A 446 0.87 4.99 18.61
CA ARG A 446 1.58 5.67 17.52
C ARG A 446 1.15 5.09 16.15
N LEU A 447 1.02 5.96 15.16
CA LEU A 447 0.83 5.58 13.77
C LEU A 447 2.21 5.57 13.10
N ILE A 448 2.76 4.39 12.87
CA ILE A 448 4.13 4.20 12.38
C ILE A 448 4.09 3.81 10.91
N PRO A 449 4.86 4.46 10.01
CA PRO A 449 4.97 4.06 8.61
C PRO A 449 5.22 2.57 8.45
N PHE A 450 4.52 1.95 7.50
CA PHE A 450 4.54 0.50 7.28
C PHE A 450 5.97 -0.06 7.20
N GLU A 451 6.85 0.63 6.51
CA GLU A 451 8.25 0.25 6.31
C GLU A 451 9.03 0.23 7.61
N THR A 452 8.97 1.32 8.37
CA THR A 452 9.69 1.43 9.65
C THR A 452 9.10 0.54 10.71
N TYR A 453 7.76 0.35 10.73
CA TYR A 453 7.14 -0.59 11.64
C TYR A 453 7.72 -2.00 11.46
N ASN A 454 7.74 -2.50 10.23
CA ASN A 454 8.23 -3.84 9.95
C ASN A 454 9.74 -4.01 10.18
N LEU A 455 10.53 -2.95 9.96
CA LEU A 455 11.97 -3.01 10.16
C LEU A 455 12.40 -2.86 11.62
N PHE A 456 11.74 -1.97 12.40
CA PHE A 456 12.24 -1.55 13.70
C PHE A 456 11.30 -1.85 14.87
N TYR A 457 9.97 -1.86 14.65
CA TYR A 457 8.98 -1.86 15.73
C TYR A 457 8.20 -3.17 15.86
N ARG A 458 8.15 -3.96 14.79
CA ARG A 458 7.52 -5.28 14.86
C ARG A 458 8.29 -6.18 15.83
N GLU A 459 7.55 -6.88 16.68
CA GLU A 459 8.14 -7.82 17.63
C GLU A 459 9.02 -8.86 16.91
N GLY A 460 10.23 -9.09 17.44
CA GLY A 460 11.22 -9.98 16.83
C GLY A 460 11.94 -9.41 15.60
N SER A 461 11.67 -8.17 15.17
CA SER A 461 12.44 -7.55 14.10
C SER A 461 13.90 -7.29 14.52
N ALA A 462 14.83 -7.40 13.56
CA ALA A 462 16.25 -7.10 13.79
C ALA A 462 16.46 -5.65 14.28
N GLY A 463 15.58 -4.74 13.92
CA GLY A 463 15.64 -3.34 14.32
C GLY A 463 15.33 -3.06 15.78
N GLN A 464 14.64 -3.97 16.48
CA GLN A 464 14.39 -3.78 17.92
C GLN A 464 15.67 -3.74 18.75
N ALA A 465 16.66 -4.59 18.44
CA ALA A 465 17.96 -4.54 19.07
C ALA A 465 18.66 -3.22 18.79
N LYS A 466 18.59 -2.77 17.51
CA LYS A 466 19.16 -1.47 17.11
C LYS A 466 18.53 -0.28 17.81
N LEU A 467 17.21 -0.29 18.01
CA LEU A 467 16.53 0.77 18.76
C LEU A 467 17.00 0.82 20.21
N LYS A 468 17.17 -0.32 20.88
CA LYS A 468 17.71 -0.38 22.24
C LYS A 468 19.14 0.19 22.32
N ASP A 469 20.01 -0.17 21.36
CA ASP A 469 21.38 0.36 21.29
C ASP A 469 21.38 1.89 21.15
N VAL A 470 20.55 2.44 20.24
CA VAL A 470 20.46 3.89 20.03
C VAL A 470 19.97 4.60 21.27
N GLN A 471 19.02 4.02 22.00
CA GLN A 471 18.48 4.55 23.25
C GLN A 471 19.50 4.51 24.39
N GLN A 472 20.30 3.44 24.49
CA GLN A 472 21.33 3.29 25.53
C GLN A 472 22.53 4.22 25.32
N VAL A 473 23.00 4.37 24.07
CA VAL A 473 24.15 5.23 23.74
C VAL A 473 23.83 6.72 23.98
N ASN A 474 22.56 7.10 23.83
CA ASN A 474 22.11 8.50 23.98
C ASN A 474 21.29 8.73 25.26
N ALA A 475 21.33 7.80 26.21
CA ALA A 475 20.75 8.02 27.54
C ALA A 475 21.55 9.13 28.27
N PRO A 476 20.86 10.11 28.90
CA PRO A 476 21.52 11.24 29.57
C PRO A 476 22.38 10.83 30.75
#